data_7d313d7e4115e2a08da03b636e2a1572
#
_entry.id   7d313d7e4115e2a08da03b636e2a1572
#
_cell.length_a   1.000
_cell.length_b   1.000
_cell.length_c   1.000
_cell.angle_alpha   90.00
_cell.angle_beta   90.00
_cell.angle_gamma   90.00
#
_symmetry.space_group_name_H-M   'P 1'
#
loop_
_entity.id
_entity.type
_entity.pdbx_description
1 polymer ?
#
loop_
_entity_poly.entity_id
_entity_poly.type
_entity_poly.pdbx_seq_one_letter_code
_entity_poly.pdbx_strand_id
1 'polypeptide(L)'
;MDLKQWCEIDERIYIADADERYKQYAGFEYSEAVIEQLADIKLRNAQIFLSSFSEPREIYLNTIESIADSKTKKLELKLHNLKNKKIISSKYRFNKAPVNWSTWRQFNSIEKDSVKRKHVFDEFIAKTKYIAPTIERRFSAIKEVYSQYGGKTISKREKDHDDNNNSDTRRRSSSRGDSYGNKPSKICKTNMSPLDGYLENEKLSYSQLIQFVKSMGQQAKKPFRESLTNISEKVLGREAEYYDDFYFFRNKVYFDMEKIFSGIDPLQEVKKTLESIQFDLSKINFDVDNRKNKYPSPICFFVQVPNDIRVLYKTESPYFDLQGCFHETGHAIHATSIDPSLEYWNRYSFSMGIAEIFSILLERLTKNSNYLESVLEIKDENVRNELVSRNKFMELFFVTFYTANSLMKAEYWRKNLSIEDANVLYSKLIKEYTGFEMPGEYWMLHHILPDEIMYVPSYLLAAVRAKELDIYLQNKFGEKWWINENVGKHLREIMKSGAKIELERFSKLDSSLFIKEIISI
;
A
#
# COMPACT_ATOMS: atom_id res chain seq x y z
N MET A 1 -19.99 -7.04 28.76
CA MET A 1 -18.74 -7.49 28.07
C MET A 1 -17.65 -6.51 28.47
N ASP A 2 -16.56 -6.96 29.02
CA ASP A 2 -15.40 -6.11 29.25
C ASP A 2 -14.51 -6.02 27.98
N LEU A 3 -13.53 -5.11 27.97
CA LEU A 3 -12.67 -4.87 26.81
C LEU A 3 -11.90 -6.13 26.40
N LYS A 4 -11.43 -6.92 27.37
CA LYS A 4 -10.66 -8.15 27.10
C LYS A 4 -11.51 -9.18 26.39
N GLN A 5 -12.74 -9.42 26.87
CA GLN A 5 -13.70 -10.32 26.22
C GLN A 5 -14.05 -9.86 24.81
N TRP A 6 -14.22 -8.54 24.62
CA TRP A 6 -14.46 -7.99 23.30
C TRP A 6 -13.29 -8.27 22.34
N CYS A 7 -12.04 -8.03 22.77
CA CYS A 7 -10.83 -8.28 21.98
C CYS A 7 -10.69 -9.76 21.59
N GLU A 8 -10.99 -10.70 22.51
CA GLU A 8 -10.94 -12.13 22.22
C GLU A 8 -11.97 -12.54 21.14
N ILE A 9 -13.13 -11.92 21.13
CA ILE A 9 -14.17 -12.15 20.11
C ILE A 9 -13.70 -11.56 18.78
N ASP A 10 -13.21 -10.32 18.78
CA ASP A 10 -12.79 -9.62 17.57
C ASP A 10 -11.60 -10.32 16.88
N GLU A 11 -10.63 -10.81 17.68
CA GLU A 11 -9.51 -11.62 17.16
C GLU A 11 -9.99 -12.90 16.47
N ARG A 12 -10.98 -13.60 17.04
CA ARG A 12 -11.54 -14.81 16.42
C ARG A 12 -12.25 -14.52 15.09
N ILE A 13 -12.96 -13.38 15.04
CA ILE A 13 -13.62 -12.92 13.79
C ILE A 13 -12.57 -12.59 12.74
N TYR A 14 -11.49 -11.89 13.14
CA TYR A 14 -10.38 -11.54 12.26
C TYR A 14 -9.73 -12.80 11.68
N ILE A 15 -9.39 -13.77 12.51
CA ILE A 15 -8.75 -15.03 12.07
C ILE A 15 -9.63 -15.77 11.06
N ALA A 16 -10.94 -15.85 11.31
CA ALA A 16 -11.87 -16.50 10.40
C ALA A 16 -11.99 -15.77 9.05
N ASP A 17 -12.05 -14.43 9.06
CA ASP A 17 -12.09 -13.60 7.84
C ASP A 17 -10.78 -13.71 7.05
N ALA A 18 -9.64 -13.67 7.72
CA ALA A 18 -8.33 -13.80 7.09
C ALA A 18 -8.13 -15.17 6.44
N ASP A 19 -8.60 -16.25 7.07
CA ASP A 19 -8.55 -17.61 6.52
C ASP A 19 -9.44 -17.77 5.27
N GLU A 20 -10.67 -17.24 5.28
CA GLU A 20 -11.54 -17.26 4.10
C GLU A 20 -10.99 -16.41 2.94
N ARG A 21 -10.41 -15.26 3.23
CA ARG A 21 -9.71 -14.43 2.23
C ARG A 21 -8.51 -15.17 1.66
N TYR A 22 -7.69 -15.81 2.49
CA TYR A 22 -6.58 -16.63 2.00
C TYR A 22 -7.08 -17.71 1.05
N LYS A 23 -8.14 -18.47 1.39
CA LYS A 23 -8.71 -19.50 0.51
C LYS A 23 -9.14 -18.91 -0.84
N GLN A 24 -9.81 -17.76 -0.84
CA GLN A 24 -10.22 -17.06 -2.05
C GLN A 24 -9.04 -16.72 -2.96
N TYR A 25 -7.98 -16.13 -2.41
CA TYR A 25 -6.80 -15.73 -3.19
C TYR A 25 -5.90 -16.91 -3.55
N ALA A 26 -5.82 -17.91 -2.69
CA ALA A 26 -5.08 -19.15 -2.95
C ALA A 26 -5.73 -20.03 -4.02
N GLY A 27 -6.97 -19.74 -4.44
CA GLY A 27 -7.71 -20.54 -5.42
C GLY A 27 -8.27 -21.84 -4.85
N PHE A 28 -8.46 -21.90 -3.53
CA PHE A 28 -9.20 -22.95 -2.86
C PHE A 28 -10.71 -22.69 -2.88
N GLU A 29 -11.50 -23.69 -2.47
CA GLU A 29 -12.93 -23.49 -2.27
C GLU A 29 -13.17 -22.54 -1.09
N TYR A 30 -13.98 -21.50 -1.33
CA TYR A 30 -14.39 -20.50 -0.37
C TYR A 30 -15.88 -20.18 -0.54
N SER A 31 -16.48 -19.54 0.45
CA SER A 31 -17.91 -19.21 0.43
C SER A 31 -18.13 -17.70 0.57
N GLU A 32 -18.68 -17.06 -0.46
CA GLU A 32 -19.12 -15.64 -0.39
C GLU A 32 -20.14 -15.43 0.73
N ALA A 33 -21.02 -16.42 0.98
CA ALA A 33 -21.98 -16.35 2.07
C ALA A 33 -21.32 -16.34 3.45
N VAL A 34 -20.22 -17.08 3.63
CA VAL A 34 -19.44 -17.05 4.87
C VAL A 34 -18.75 -15.70 5.04
N ILE A 35 -18.17 -15.15 3.97
CA ILE A 35 -17.55 -13.82 3.99
C ILE A 35 -18.58 -12.74 4.38
N GLU A 36 -19.81 -12.78 3.82
CA GLU A 36 -20.89 -11.85 4.18
C GLU A 36 -21.32 -12.03 5.65
N GLN A 37 -21.46 -13.27 6.13
CA GLN A 37 -21.81 -13.54 7.53
C GLN A 37 -20.74 -13.04 8.50
N LEU A 38 -19.47 -13.25 8.19
CA LEU A 38 -18.36 -12.72 8.99
C LEU A 38 -18.36 -11.19 9.02
N ALA A 39 -18.63 -10.53 7.90
CA ALA A 39 -18.78 -9.09 7.84
C ALA A 39 -19.94 -8.59 8.72
N ASP A 40 -21.10 -9.28 8.73
CA ASP A 40 -22.23 -8.93 9.59
C ASP A 40 -21.93 -9.16 11.09
N ILE A 41 -21.14 -10.18 11.43
CA ILE A 41 -20.70 -10.45 12.81
C ILE A 41 -19.71 -9.38 13.24
N LYS A 42 -18.70 -9.08 12.40
CA LYS A 42 -17.72 -8.02 12.61
C LYS A 42 -18.39 -6.66 12.83
N LEU A 43 -19.38 -6.33 12.01
CA LEU A 43 -20.14 -5.08 12.13
C LEU A 43 -20.84 -4.98 13.51
N ARG A 44 -21.52 -6.04 13.95
CA ARG A 44 -22.18 -6.06 15.26
C ARG A 44 -21.19 -5.94 16.40
N ASN A 45 -20.07 -6.66 16.33
CA ASN A 45 -19.00 -6.60 17.34
C ASN A 45 -18.40 -5.19 17.43
N ALA A 46 -18.12 -4.56 16.29
CA ALA A 46 -17.64 -3.18 16.21
C ALA A 46 -18.62 -2.16 16.79
N GLN A 47 -19.92 -2.31 16.54
CA GLN A 47 -20.97 -1.46 17.11
C GLN A 47 -21.08 -1.59 18.63
N ILE A 48 -20.89 -2.81 19.17
CA ILE A 48 -20.81 -3.04 20.63
C ILE A 48 -19.64 -2.25 21.22
N PHE A 49 -18.45 -2.29 20.58
CA PHE A 49 -17.30 -1.51 21.04
C PHE A 49 -17.63 -0.03 21.11
N LEU A 50 -18.09 0.57 20.01
CA LEU A 50 -18.37 2.02 19.94
C LEU A 50 -19.48 2.48 20.90
N SER A 51 -20.38 1.58 21.32
CA SER A 51 -21.41 1.88 22.32
C SER A 51 -20.91 1.78 23.76
N SER A 52 -19.86 0.98 24.00
CA SER A 52 -19.41 0.61 25.35
C SER A 52 -18.07 1.23 25.73
N PHE A 53 -17.21 1.57 24.76
CA PHE A 53 -15.85 2.02 24.96
C PHE A 53 -15.55 3.27 24.13
N SER A 54 -14.64 4.12 24.61
CA SER A 54 -14.12 5.31 23.89
C SER A 54 -12.60 5.30 23.77
N GLU A 55 -11.93 4.43 24.50
CA GLU A 55 -10.48 4.30 24.57
C GLU A 55 -10.08 2.81 24.56
N PRO A 56 -8.88 2.43 24.06
CA PRO A 56 -7.88 3.33 23.46
C PRO A 56 -8.29 3.86 22.08
N ARG A 57 -7.76 5.04 21.72
CA ARG A 57 -8.11 5.75 20.48
C ARG A 57 -7.76 4.94 19.23
N GLU A 58 -6.66 4.20 19.26
CA GLU A 58 -6.22 3.34 18.17
C GLU A 58 -7.26 2.25 17.86
N ILE A 59 -7.84 1.62 18.89
CA ILE A 59 -8.93 0.63 18.68
C ILE A 59 -10.15 1.33 18.12
N TYR A 60 -10.46 2.53 18.58
CA TYR A 60 -11.61 3.28 18.13
C TYR A 60 -11.54 3.57 16.62
N LEU A 61 -10.38 4.01 16.11
CA LEU A 61 -10.16 4.26 14.68
C LEU A 61 -10.26 2.98 13.86
N ASN A 62 -9.62 1.90 14.30
CA ASN A 62 -9.68 0.60 13.64
C ASN A 62 -11.10 0.02 13.65
N THR A 63 -11.88 0.31 14.68
CA THR A 63 -13.29 -0.09 14.76
C THR A 63 -14.14 0.67 13.75
N ILE A 64 -13.88 1.96 13.52
CA ILE A 64 -14.55 2.75 12.47
C ILE A 64 -14.24 2.16 11.09
N GLU A 65 -12.99 1.83 10.82
CA GLU A 65 -12.55 1.19 9.59
C GLU A 65 -13.22 -0.18 9.41
N SER A 66 -13.26 -1.00 10.46
CA SER A 66 -13.98 -2.29 10.48
C SER A 66 -15.47 -2.15 10.16
N ILE A 67 -16.14 -1.09 10.64
CA ILE A 67 -17.52 -0.79 10.29
C ILE A 67 -17.65 -0.40 8.82
N ALA A 68 -16.74 0.45 8.32
CA ALA A 68 -16.74 0.88 6.93
C ALA A 68 -16.56 -0.32 5.99
N ASP A 69 -15.60 -1.19 6.27
CA ASP A 69 -15.37 -2.45 5.54
C ASP A 69 -16.60 -3.34 5.56
N SER A 70 -17.13 -3.62 6.74
CA SER A 70 -18.28 -4.52 6.91
C SER A 70 -19.53 -4.00 6.20
N LYS A 71 -19.83 -2.71 6.33
CA LYS A 71 -20.98 -2.09 5.64
C LYS A 71 -20.82 -2.07 4.12
N THR A 72 -19.60 -2.05 3.62
CA THR A 72 -19.31 -2.01 2.17
C THR A 72 -19.01 -3.37 1.56
N LYS A 73 -18.92 -4.44 2.35
CA LYS A 73 -18.55 -5.79 1.89
C LYS A 73 -19.40 -6.29 0.72
N LYS A 74 -20.71 -6.12 0.77
CA LYS A 74 -21.61 -6.48 -0.34
C LYS A 74 -21.33 -5.68 -1.62
N LEU A 75 -20.90 -4.43 -1.51
CA LEU A 75 -20.51 -3.61 -2.66
C LEU A 75 -19.16 -4.05 -3.21
N GLU A 76 -18.22 -4.44 -2.36
CA GLU A 76 -16.94 -5.01 -2.73
C GLU A 76 -17.12 -6.32 -3.51
N LEU A 77 -17.88 -7.28 -2.97
CA LEU A 77 -18.22 -8.53 -3.66
C LEU A 77 -18.95 -8.27 -4.98
N LYS A 78 -19.89 -7.32 -4.99
CA LYS A 78 -20.56 -6.90 -6.23
C LYS A 78 -19.57 -6.33 -7.25
N LEU A 79 -18.62 -5.52 -6.82
CA LEU A 79 -17.58 -4.95 -7.69
C LEU A 79 -16.69 -6.06 -8.27
N HIS A 80 -16.26 -7.01 -7.43
CA HIS A 80 -15.52 -8.19 -7.86
C HIS A 80 -16.30 -8.99 -8.91
N ASN A 81 -17.56 -9.29 -8.64
CA ASN A 81 -18.43 -10.03 -9.56
C ASN A 81 -18.69 -9.27 -10.87
N LEU A 82 -18.81 -7.93 -10.83
CA LEU A 82 -18.93 -7.10 -12.04
C LEU A 82 -17.67 -7.18 -12.90
N LYS A 83 -16.49 -7.07 -12.29
CA LYS A 83 -15.19 -7.19 -12.97
C LYS A 83 -15.06 -8.52 -13.72
N ASN A 84 -15.66 -9.61 -13.22
CA ASN A 84 -15.61 -10.94 -13.81
C ASN A 84 -16.73 -11.22 -14.86
N LYS A 85 -17.67 -10.30 -15.08
CA LYS A 85 -18.74 -10.48 -16.07
C LYS A 85 -18.23 -10.36 -17.51
N LYS A 86 -18.86 -11.10 -18.43
CA LYS A 86 -18.57 -11.07 -19.87
C LYS A 86 -18.62 -9.65 -20.46
N ILE A 87 -19.46 -8.75 -19.94
CA ILE A 87 -19.53 -7.35 -20.39
C ILE A 87 -18.20 -6.60 -20.17
N ILE A 88 -17.35 -7.06 -19.24
CA ILE A 88 -16.02 -6.53 -18.95
C ILE A 88 -14.94 -7.36 -19.68
N SER A 89 -15.22 -7.94 -20.83
CA SER A 89 -14.24 -8.63 -21.66
C SER A 89 -14.08 -7.96 -23.03
N SER A 90 -12.88 -8.05 -23.60
CA SER A 90 -12.54 -7.54 -24.93
C SER A 90 -12.90 -8.56 -26.03
N LYS A 91 -12.99 -8.07 -27.27
CA LYS A 91 -13.06 -8.93 -28.47
C LYS A 91 -11.74 -9.68 -28.74
N TYR A 92 -10.63 -9.18 -28.21
CA TYR A 92 -9.33 -9.83 -28.36
C TYR A 92 -9.23 -11.08 -27.49
N ARG A 93 -8.34 -11.99 -27.88
CA ARG A 93 -8.15 -13.27 -27.17
C ARG A 93 -6.75 -13.38 -26.60
N PHE A 94 -6.68 -13.94 -25.40
CA PHE A 94 -5.46 -14.32 -24.73
C PHE A 94 -5.59 -15.78 -24.27
N ASN A 95 -4.61 -16.62 -24.62
CA ASN A 95 -4.68 -18.07 -24.33
C ASN A 95 -6.01 -18.72 -24.74
N LYS A 96 -6.48 -18.40 -25.96
CA LYS A 96 -7.75 -18.89 -26.56
C LYS A 96 -9.04 -18.36 -25.90
N ALA A 97 -8.96 -17.65 -24.80
CA ALA A 97 -10.10 -17.02 -24.10
C ALA A 97 -10.21 -15.53 -24.42
N PRO A 98 -11.40 -14.90 -24.34
CA PRO A 98 -11.52 -13.45 -24.42
C PRO A 98 -10.67 -12.77 -23.32
N VAL A 99 -9.98 -11.69 -23.68
CA VAL A 99 -9.28 -10.84 -22.71
C VAL A 99 -10.33 -10.25 -21.76
N ASN A 100 -10.13 -10.45 -20.48
CA ASN A 100 -11.04 -10.05 -19.41
C ASN A 100 -10.32 -9.20 -18.35
N TRP A 101 -11.01 -8.85 -17.26
CA TRP A 101 -10.45 -8.04 -16.19
C TRP A 101 -9.14 -8.57 -15.61
N SER A 102 -9.04 -9.89 -15.42
CA SER A 102 -7.84 -10.51 -14.83
C SER A 102 -6.68 -10.65 -15.81
N THR A 103 -6.95 -10.61 -17.12
CA THR A 103 -5.94 -10.92 -18.14
C THR A 103 -5.56 -9.73 -19.05
N TRP A 104 -6.27 -8.59 -19.00
CA TRP A 104 -5.99 -7.46 -19.91
C TRP A 104 -4.61 -6.83 -19.69
N ARG A 105 -4.16 -6.75 -18.44
CA ARG A 105 -2.82 -6.24 -18.11
C ARG A 105 -1.74 -7.17 -18.65
N GLN A 106 -1.92 -8.48 -18.44
CA GLN A 106 -1.00 -9.49 -18.95
C GLN A 106 -1.00 -9.53 -20.49
N PHE A 107 -2.17 -9.42 -21.12
CA PHE A 107 -2.25 -9.24 -22.58
C PHE A 107 -1.44 -8.02 -23.03
N ASN A 108 -1.68 -6.84 -22.45
CA ASN A 108 -0.98 -5.62 -22.81
C ASN A 108 0.53 -5.68 -22.51
N SER A 109 0.97 -6.46 -21.52
CA SER A 109 2.41 -6.58 -21.22
C SER A 109 3.18 -7.36 -22.28
N ILE A 110 2.54 -8.26 -23.03
CA ILE A 110 3.22 -9.11 -24.02
C ILE A 110 2.84 -8.81 -25.49
N GLU A 111 1.71 -8.13 -25.76
CA GLU A 111 1.27 -7.82 -27.11
C GLU A 111 2.24 -6.82 -27.76
N LYS A 112 2.84 -7.22 -28.89
CA LYS A 112 3.81 -6.40 -29.62
C LYS A 112 3.18 -5.26 -30.40
N ASP A 113 1.95 -5.46 -30.89
CA ASP A 113 1.22 -4.48 -31.69
C ASP A 113 0.65 -3.36 -30.78
N SER A 114 1.21 -2.17 -30.90
CA SER A 114 0.80 -1.01 -30.13
C SER A 114 -0.65 -0.57 -30.39
N VAL A 115 -1.16 -0.80 -31.60
CA VAL A 115 -2.56 -0.49 -31.95
C VAL A 115 -3.50 -1.41 -31.18
N LYS A 116 -3.16 -2.69 -31.06
CA LYS A 116 -3.96 -3.64 -30.25
C LYS A 116 -3.88 -3.31 -28.77
N ARG A 117 -2.68 -2.95 -28.26
CA ARG A 117 -2.54 -2.52 -26.84
C ARG A 117 -3.43 -1.31 -26.55
N LYS A 118 -3.37 -0.30 -27.44
CA LYS A 118 -4.24 0.88 -27.34
C LYS A 118 -5.72 0.50 -27.33
N HIS A 119 -6.15 -0.31 -28.29
CA HIS A 119 -7.56 -0.73 -28.37
C HIS A 119 -8.03 -1.46 -27.13
N VAL A 120 -7.24 -2.40 -26.59
CA VAL A 120 -7.60 -3.11 -25.35
C VAL A 120 -7.63 -2.16 -24.17
N PHE A 121 -6.64 -1.27 -24.07
CA PHE A 121 -6.59 -0.28 -22.99
C PHE A 121 -7.84 0.62 -23.01
N ASP A 122 -8.16 1.20 -24.18
CA ASP A 122 -9.31 2.10 -24.36
C ASP A 122 -10.66 1.36 -24.14
N GLU A 123 -10.74 0.07 -24.53
CA GLU A 123 -11.91 -0.75 -24.22
C GLU A 123 -12.12 -0.90 -22.70
N PHE A 124 -11.05 -1.13 -21.92
CA PHE A 124 -11.16 -1.25 -20.46
C PHE A 124 -11.45 0.10 -19.79
N ILE A 125 -10.89 1.20 -20.31
CA ILE A 125 -11.28 2.56 -19.89
C ILE A 125 -12.78 2.77 -20.11
N ALA A 126 -13.31 2.50 -21.30
CA ALA A 126 -14.73 2.67 -21.59
C ALA A 126 -15.65 1.78 -20.73
N LYS A 127 -15.14 0.66 -20.20
CA LYS A 127 -15.89 -0.26 -19.33
C LYS A 127 -15.94 0.17 -17.87
N THR A 128 -15.15 1.14 -17.46
CA THR A 128 -15.23 1.72 -16.10
C THR A 128 -16.63 2.24 -15.79
N LYS A 129 -17.39 2.69 -16.80
CA LYS A 129 -18.79 3.10 -16.64
C LYS A 129 -19.69 2.06 -15.97
N TYR A 130 -19.36 0.77 -16.05
CA TYR A 130 -20.15 -0.31 -15.42
C TYR A 130 -19.78 -0.51 -13.96
N ILE A 131 -18.58 -0.13 -13.54
CA ILE A 131 -18.10 -0.28 -12.16
C ILE A 131 -18.18 1.03 -11.36
N ALA A 132 -18.06 2.18 -12.01
CA ALA A 132 -18.09 3.51 -11.39
C ALA A 132 -19.27 3.72 -10.40
N PRO A 133 -20.54 3.37 -10.74
CA PRO A 133 -21.63 3.55 -9.80
C PRO A 133 -21.53 2.70 -8.52
N THR A 134 -20.81 1.56 -8.59
CA THR A 134 -20.60 0.71 -7.42
C THR A 134 -19.49 1.26 -6.55
N ILE A 135 -18.40 1.78 -7.16
CA ILE A 135 -17.31 2.48 -6.46
C ILE A 135 -17.85 3.72 -5.73
N GLU A 136 -18.66 4.53 -6.41
CA GLU A 136 -19.27 5.74 -5.83
C GLU A 136 -20.14 5.43 -4.61
N ARG A 137 -21.01 4.42 -4.71
CA ARG A 137 -21.82 3.97 -3.56
C ARG A 137 -20.97 3.48 -2.41
N ARG A 138 -19.89 2.71 -2.71
CA ARG A 138 -18.97 2.23 -1.69
C ARG A 138 -18.29 3.39 -0.97
N PHE A 139 -17.75 4.34 -1.71
CA PHE A 139 -17.09 5.51 -1.13
C PHE A 139 -18.05 6.42 -0.36
N SER A 140 -19.29 6.57 -0.84
CA SER A 140 -20.33 7.31 -0.11
C SER A 140 -20.67 6.64 1.23
N ALA A 141 -20.80 5.31 1.25
CA ALA A 141 -21.04 4.56 2.49
C ALA A 141 -19.86 4.66 3.47
N ILE A 142 -18.61 4.63 2.98
CA ILE A 142 -17.43 4.86 3.80
C ILE A 142 -17.45 6.27 4.44
N LYS A 143 -17.71 7.31 3.65
CA LYS A 143 -17.85 8.70 4.15
C LYS A 143 -18.91 8.82 5.25
N GLU A 144 -20.06 8.18 5.04
CA GLU A 144 -21.16 8.18 6.02
C GLU A 144 -20.70 7.57 7.35
N VAL A 145 -19.99 6.44 7.32
CA VAL A 145 -19.45 5.79 8.52
C VAL A 145 -18.50 6.73 9.28
N TYR A 146 -17.53 7.30 8.59
CA TYR A 146 -16.57 8.22 9.23
C TYR A 146 -17.26 9.48 9.78
N SER A 147 -18.22 10.05 9.05
CA SER A 147 -19.01 11.19 9.53
C SER A 147 -19.85 10.84 10.76
N GLN A 148 -20.45 9.63 10.80
CA GLN A 148 -21.30 9.19 11.90
C GLN A 148 -20.51 8.90 13.18
N TYR A 149 -19.34 8.25 13.07
CA TYR A 149 -18.61 7.73 14.21
C TYR A 149 -17.33 8.50 14.52
N GLY A 150 -16.71 9.18 13.58
CA GLY A 150 -15.43 9.87 13.77
C GLY A 150 -15.45 11.07 14.72
N GLY A 151 -16.61 11.69 14.92
CA GLY A 151 -16.75 12.94 15.71
C GLY A 151 -16.83 12.78 17.24
N LYS A 152 -16.70 11.58 17.79
CA LYS A 152 -16.71 11.35 19.23
C LYS A 152 -15.28 11.40 19.77
N THR A 153 -14.95 12.50 20.43
CA THR A 153 -13.71 12.72 21.22
C THR A 153 -12.54 13.36 20.47
N ILE A 154 -12.52 14.67 20.35
CA ILE A 154 -11.28 15.45 20.36
C ILE A 154 -11.21 16.13 21.73
N SER A 155 -10.37 15.59 22.63
CA SER A 155 -9.99 16.28 23.86
C SER A 155 -9.16 17.52 23.49
N LYS A 156 -9.40 18.61 24.25
CA LYS A 156 -8.78 19.93 24.13
C LYS A 156 -7.23 19.92 24.03
N ARG A 157 -6.63 19.65 22.92
CA ARG A 157 -5.16 19.81 22.81
C ARG A 157 -4.62 20.52 21.57
N GLU A 158 -5.47 20.88 20.59
CA GLU A 158 -4.98 21.55 19.38
C GLU A 158 -5.86 22.75 18.99
N LYS A 159 -5.82 23.82 19.81
CA LYS A 159 -6.36 25.14 19.43
C LYS A 159 -5.32 26.24 19.33
N ASP A 160 -4.04 25.93 19.44
CA ASP A 160 -3.01 26.99 19.58
C ASP A 160 -2.05 27.18 18.39
N HIS A 161 -2.32 26.67 17.17
CA HIS A 161 -1.34 26.87 16.09
C HIS A 161 -1.87 27.30 14.72
N ASP A 162 -3.12 27.75 14.56
CA ASP A 162 -3.59 28.20 13.23
C ASP A 162 -4.08 29.67 13.15
N ASP A 163 -3.85 30.50 14.17
CA ASP A 163 -4.19 31.94 14.10
C ASP A 163 -2.99 32.83 14.43
N ASN A 164 -2.04 32.95 13.51
CA ASN A 164 -1.12 34.08 13.48
C ASN A 164 -0.84 34.53 12.03
N ASN A 165 -1.79 35.21 11.43
CA ASN A 165 -1.56 36.26 10.42
C ASN A 165 -2.84 37.05 10.18
N ASN A 166 -3.11 38.05 11.04
CA ASN A 166 -3.54 39.36 10.58
C ASN A 166 -3.46 40.39 11.71
N SER A 167 -2.81 41.47 11.37
CA SER A 167 -2.43 42.59 12.17
C SER A 167 -3.59 43.46 12.66
N ASP A 168 -3.30 44.13 13.78
CA ASP A 168 -3.75 45.45 14.22
C ASP A 168 -5.24 45.76 14.40
N THR A 169 -5.66 45.92 15.65
CA THR A 169 -6.01 47.23 16.22
C THR A 169 -6.44 47.15 17.68
N ARG A 170 -5.97 48.14 18.41
CA ARG A 170 -6.19 48.48 19.83
C ARG A 170 -7.67 48.53 20.23
N ARG A 171 -8.04 48.08 21.45
CA ARG A 171 -8.50 48.98 22.53
C ARG A 171 -8.82 48.22 23.84
N ARG A 172 -8.45 48.92 24.92
CA ARG A 172 -8.65 48.62 26.33
C ARG A 172 -10.13 48.55 26.74
N SER A 173 -10.51 47.72 27.72
CA SER A 173 -10.98 48.15 29.06
C SER A 173 -11.60 46.99 29.84
N SER A 174 -11.05 46.75 31.00
CA SER A 174 -11.60 46.71 32.37
C SER A 174 -12.71 45.77 32.76
N SER A 175 -12.37 44.85 33.66
CA SER A 175 -12.93 44.57 35.00
C SER A 175 -14.22 43.74 35.17
N ARG A 176 -14.09 42.83 36.15
CA ARG A 176 -15.09 42.17 37.04
C ARG A 176 -15.86 41.02 36.38
N GLY A 177 -15.86 39.81 36.89
CA GLY A 177 -16.07 39.31 38.24
C GLY A 177 -17.10 38.19 38.17
N ASP A 178 -16.78 37.07 38.75
CA ASP A 178 -17.71 36.03 39.24
C ASP A 178 -18.63 35.26 38.31
N SER A 179 -18.41 34.00 38.20
CA SER A 179 -19.19 32.89 38.79
C SER A 179 -18.88 31.57 38.10
N TYR A 180 -18.44 30.63 38.92
CA TYR A 180 -18.33 29.22 38.56
C TYR A 180 -19.71 28.66 38.22
N GLY A 181 -19.97 28.47 36.94
CA GLY A 181 -21.06 27.69 36.43
C GLY A 181 -20.51 26.69 35.42
N ASN A 182 -20.35 25.42 35.80
CA ASN A 182 -20.05 24.32 34.93
C ASN A 182 -21.18 24.18 33.88
N LYS A 183 -21.03 24.86 32.73
CA LYS A 183 -21.80 24.54 31.55
C LYS A 183 -21.13 23.36 30.87
N PRO A 184 -21.86 22.28 30.50
CA PRO A 184 -21.29 21.20 29.73
C PRO A 184 -20.75 21.79 28.42
N SER A 185 -19.46 21.54 28.17
CA SER A 185 -18.80 21.95 26.92
C SER A 185 -19.61 21.42 25.74
N LYS A 186 -20.08 22.31 24.87
CA LYS A 186 -20.64 21.93 23.58
C LYS A 186 -19.63 21.05 22.87
N ILE A 187 -19.96 19.76 22.70
CA ILE A 187 -19.23 18.82 21.85
C ILE A 187 -19.34 19.39 20.44
N CYS A 188 -18.25 19.97 19.96
CA CYS A 188 -18.15 20.36 18.57
C CYS A 188 -18.11 19.06 17.76
N LYS A 189 -19.19 18.72 17.09
CA LYS A 189 -19.22 17.60 16.13
C LYS A 189 -18.37 18.01 14.94
N THR A 190 -17.09 17.72 14.98
CA THR A 190 -16.24 17.76 13.78
C THR A 190 -16.50 16.47 12.99
N ASN A 191 -17.08 16.61 11.80
CA ASN A 191 -17.26 15.48 10.90
C ASN A 191 -15.88 14.98 10.47
N MET A 192 -15.46 13.82 10.91
CA MET A 192 -14.22 13.17 10.51
C MET A 192 -14.37 12.61 9.10
N SER A 193 -13.40 12.82 8.24
CA SER A 193 -13.32 12.18 6.92
C SER A 193 -12.47 10.90 6.97
N PRO A 194 -12.57 10.01 5.97
CA PRO A 194 -11.64 8.87 5.85
C PRO A 194 -10.16 9.28 5.81
N LEU A 195 -9.85 10.44 5.23
CA LEU A 195 -8.50 11.01 5.23
C LEU A 195 -8.03 11.36 6.63
N ASP A 196 -8.90 11.94 7.47
CA ASP A 196 -8.54 12.29 8.86
C ASP A 196 -8.19 11.05 9.67
N GLY A 197 -8.94 9.93 9.46
CA GLY A 197 -8.64 8.65 10.10
C GLY A 197 -7.27 8.10 9.70
N TYR A 198 -6.95 8.15 8.41
CA TYR A 198 -5.64 7.78 7.91
C TYR A 198 -4.51 8.64 8.51
N LEU A 199 -4.68 9.96 8.51
CA LEU A 199 -3.68 10.89 9.05
C LEU A 199 -3.40 10.67 10.54
N GLU A 200 -4.45 10.39 11.31
CA GLU A 200 -4.33 10.09 12.72
C GLU A 200 -3.56 8.77 12.96
N ASN A 201 -3.85 7.72 12.18
CA ASN A 201 -3.13 6.45 12.24
C ASN A 201 -1.65 6.57 11.86
N GLU A 202 -1.32 7.40 10.86
CA GLU A 202 0.07 7.68 10.45
C GLU A 202 0.76 8.72 11.35
N LYS A 203 0.04 9.34 12.29
CA LYS A 203 0.51 10.43 13.17
C LYS A 203 1.03 11.64 12.38
N LEU A 204 0.37 11.99 11.29
CA LEU A 204 0.70 13.08 10.38
C LEU A 204 -0.43 14.11 10.30
N SER A 205 -0.08 15.38 10.15
CA SER A 205 -1.02 16.39 9.69
C SER A 205 -1.19 16.33 8.15
N TYR A 206 -2.30 16.87 7.65
CA TYR A 206 -2.53 16.99 6.20
C TYR A 206 -1.38 17.76 5.49
N SER A 207 -0.92 18.86 6.10
CA SER A 207 0.16 19.67 5.53
C SER A 207 1.47 18.88 5.45
N GLN A 208 1.83 18.11 6.47
CA GLN A 208 3.02 17.25 6.45
C GLN A 208 2.94 16.21 5.36
N LEU A 209 1.82 15.48 5.24
CA LEU A 209 1.63 14.47 4.19
C LEU A 209 1.76 15.10 2.80
N ILE A 210 1.03 16.20 2.53
CA ILE A 210 1.02 16.82 1.21
C ILE A 210 2.37 17.43 0.85
N GLN A 211 3.05 18.06 1.80
CA GLN A 211 4.40 18.59 1.61
C GLN A 211 5.40 17.47 1.28
N PHE A 212 5.36 16.37 2.06
CA PHE A 212 6.19 15.19 1.84
C PHE A 212 5.99 14.61 0.43
N VAL A 213 4.74 14.28 0.08
CA VAL A 213 4.40 13.67 -1.21
C VAL A 213 4.76 14.60 -2.39
N LYS A 214 4.43 15.89 -2.31
CA LYS A 214 4.78 16.87 -3.35
C LYS A 214 6.28 17.03 -3.49
N SER A 215 7.02 17.10 -2.39
CA SER A 215 8.48 17.26 -2.42
C SER A 215 9.14 16.08 -3.16
N MET A 216 8.74 14.84 -2.87
CA MET A 216 9.25 13.66 -3.57
C MET A 216 8.96 13.72 -5.06
N GLY A 217 7.70 13.95 -5.45
CA GLY A 217 7.29 13.99 -6.84
C GLY A 217 7.97 15.11 -7.63
N GLN A 218 8.13 16.31 -7.05
CA GLN A 218 8.78 17.45 -7.73
C GLN A 218 10.26 17.17 -8.00
N GLN A 219 10.96 16.48 -7.09
CA GLN A 219 12.35 16.12 -7.28
C GLN A 219 12.53 14.98 -8.30
N ALA A 220 11.60 14.02 -8.33
CA ALA A 220 11.67 12.84 -9.20
C ALA A 220 11.21 13.08 -10.64
N LYS A 221 10.27 14.02 -10.89
CA LYS A 221 9.58 14.14 -12.18
C LYS A 221 10.49 14.46 -13.37
N LYS A 222 11.50 15.33 -13.20
CA LYS A 222 12.42 15.67 -14.29
C LYS A 222 13.35 14.50 -14.60
N PRO A 223 14.10 13.92 -13.63
CA PRO A 223 14.90 12.72 -13.86
C PRO A 223 14.09 11.56 -14.46
N PHE A 224 12.86 11.35 -14.00
CA PHE A 224 11.99 10.32 -14.56
C PHE A 224 11.72 10.54 -16.05
N ARG A 225 11.30 11.75 -16.45
CA ARG A 225 10.96 12.04 -17.85
C ARG A 225 12.15 11.91 -18.77
N GLU A 226 13.32 12.42 -18.37
CA GLU A 226 14.55 12.31 -19.15
C GLU A 226 14.92 10.83 -19.33
N SER A 227 14.85 10.02 -18.29
CA SER A 227 15.11 8.58 -18.37
C SER A 227 14.05 7.85 -19.19
N LEU A 228 12.75 8.21 -19.04
CA LEU A 228 11.67 7.61 -19.80
C LEU A 228 11.86 7.81 -21.30
N THR A 229 12.15 9.04 -21.75
CA THR A 229 12.42 9.32 -23.17
C THR A 229 13.58 8.47 -23.67
N ASN A 230 14.71 8.49 -22.99
CA ASN A 230 15.91 7.74 -23.42
C ASN A 230 15.69 6.23 -23.49
N ILE A 231 15.03 5.64 -22.48
CA ILE A 231 14.81 4.19 -22.41
C ILE A 231 13.70 3.78 -23.39
N SER A 232 12.61 4.55 -23.51
CA SER A 232 11.51 4.21 -24.41
C SER A 232 11.92 4.30 -25.88
N GLU A 233 12.71 5.28 -26.29
CA GLU A 233 13.26 5.36 -27.64
C GLU A 233 14.14 4.14 -27.96
N LYS A 234 15.02 3.77 -27.02
CA LYS A 234 15.89 2.58 -27.17
C LYS A 234 15.09 1.26 -27.29
N VAL A 235 14.00 1.12 -26.51
CA VAL A 235 13.27 -0.13 -26.36
C VAL A 235 12.07 -0.24 -27.31
N LEU A 236 11.36 0.87 -27.55
CA LEU A 236 10.16 0.94 -28.39
C LEU A 236 10.40 1.56 -29.77
N GLY A 237 11.53 2.25 -29.96
CA GLY A 237 11.80 3.06 -31.16
C GLY A 237 10.99 4.36 -31.23
N ARG A 238 10.36 4.75 -30.14
CA ARG A 238 9.54 5.97 -29.97
C ARG A 238 9.31 6.27 -28.50
N GLU A 239 8.76 7.45 -28.18
CA GLU A 239 8.30 7.75 -26.83
C GLU A 239 7.18 6.78 -26.40
N ALA A 240 7.16 6.44 -25.09
CA ALA A 240 6.12 5.62 -24.50
C ALA A 240 4.83 6.42 -24.34
N GLU A 241 3.72 5.81 -24.69
CA GLU A 241 2.37 6.33 -24.54
C GLU A 241 1.65 5.63 -23.37
N TYR A 242 0.54 6.20 -22.88
CA TYR A 242 -0.21 5.64 -21.74
C TYR A 242 -0.60 4.15 -21.91
N TYR A 243 -0.87 3.70 -23.13
CA TYR A 243 -1.23 2.31 -23.43
C TYR A 243 -0.03 1.37 -23.51
N ASP A 244 1.19 1.90 -23.40
CA ASP A 244 2.41 1.10 -23.32
C ASP A 244 2.78 0.76 -21.85
N ASP A 245 2.06 1.28 -20.87
CA ASP A 245 2.34 1.14 -19.43
C ASP A 245 2.77 -0.30 -19.08
N PHE A 246 1.89 -1.30 -19.27
CA PHE A 246 2.23 -2.68 -18.92
C PHE A 246 3.29 -3.29 -19.84
N TYR A 247 3.27 -2.97 -21.13
CA TYR A 247 4.26 -3.47 -22.08
C TYR A 247 5.66 -2.99 -21.75
N PHE A 248 5.78 -1.75 -21.34
CA PHE A 248 7.04 -1.11 -21.00
C PHE A 248 7.51 -1.48 -19.59
N PHE A 249 6.75 -1.13 -18.56
CA PHE A 249 7.18 -1.27 -17.17
C PHE A 249 7.13 -2.71 -16.65
N ARG A 250 6.22 -3.56 -17.14
CA ARG A 250 6.08 -4.96 -16.71
C ARG A 250 6.84 -5.96 -17.58
N ASN A 251 7.34 -5.55 -18.74
CA ASN A 251 8.03 -6.46 -19.64
C ASN A 251 9.36 -5.86 -20.11
N LYS A 252 9.32 -4.77 -20.89
CA LYS A 252 10.48 -4.33 -21.65
C LYS A 252 11.64 -3.78 -20.81
N VAL A 253 11.35 -3.19 -19.66
CA VAL A 253 12.41 -2.64 -18.80
C VAL A 253 13.41 -3.73 -18.37
N TYR A 254 12.96 -4.96 -18.13
CA TYR A 254 13.82 -6.05 -17.69
C TYR A 254 13.94 -7.23 -18.67
N PHE A 255 13.34 -7.16 -19.85
CA PHE A 255 13.15 -8.30 -20.75
C PHE A 255 14.44 -9.06 -21.10
N ASP A 256 15.52 -8.35 -21.37
CA ASP A 256 16.83 -8.93 -21.72
C ASP A 256 17.61 -9.45 -20.49
N MET A 257 17.16 -9.09 -19.29
CA MET A 257 17.77 -9.48 -18.01
C MET A 257 17.05 -10.67 -17.34
N GLU A 258 15.83 -10.98 -17.71
CA GLU A 258 15.05 -12.10 -17.14
C GLU A 258 15.80 -13.43 -17.17
N LYS A 259 16.59 -13.68 -18.20
CA LYS A 259 17.40 -14.91 -18.33
C LYS A 259 18.43 -15.07 -17.23
N ILE A 260 18.92 -13.97 -16.66
CA ILE A 260 19.94 -13.98 -15.59
C ILE A 260 19.33 -14.62 -14.34
N PHE A 261 18.05 -14.43 -14.12
CA PHE A 261 17.31 -14.90 -12.95
C PHE A 261 16.62 -16.24 -13.15
N SER A 262 16.62 -16.81 -14.38
CA SER A 262 15.87 -18.02 -14.71
C SER A 262 16.29 -19.29 -13.94
N GLY A 263 17.52 -19.31 -13.38
CA GLY A 263 18.04 -20.39 -12.56
C GLY A 263 17.96 -20.14 -11.05
N ILE A 264 17.43 -18.99 -10.64
CA ILE A 264 17.33 -18.59 -9.24
C ILE A 264 15.96 -19.02 -8.69
N ASP A 265 15.96 -19.81 -7.62
CA ASP A 265 14.73 -20.11 -6.87
C ASP A 265 14.49 -19.00 -5.83
N PRO A 266 13.45 -18.14 -6.00
CA PRO A 266 13.21 -17.01 -5.10
C PRO A 266 13.01 -17.45 -3.63
N LEU A 267 12.34 -18.58 -3.42
CA LEU A 267 12.07 -19.08 -2.07
C LEU A 267 13.34 -19.58 -1.39
N GLN A 268 14.21 -20.28 -2.12
CA GLN A 268 15.48 -20.75 -1.56
C GLN A 268 16.40 -19.56 -1.21
N GLU A 269 16.46 -18.55 -2.08
CA GLU A 269 17.34 -17.39 -1.83
C GLU A 269 16.87 -16.53 -0.66
N VAL A 270 15.55 -16.28 -0.52
CA VAL A 270 15.04 -15.54 0.64
C VAL A 270 15.24 -16.31 1.94
N LYS A 271 15.02 -17.65 1.94
CA LYS A 271 15.30 -18.49 3.11
C LYS A 271 16.77 -18.45 3.51
N LYS A 272 17.68 -18.69 2.57
CA LYS A 272 19.13 -18.62 2.80
C LYS A 272 19.57 -17.27 3.36
N THR A 273 19.01 -16.18 2.84
CA THR A 273 19.32 -14.82 3.31
C THR A 273 18.84 -14.62 4.75
N LEU A 274 17.62 -15.02 5.08
CA LEU A 274 17.07 -14.84 6.41
C LEU A 274 17.68 -15.79 7.45
N GLU A 275 18.01 -17.01 7.07
CA GLU A 275 18.76 -17.95 7.92
C GLU A 275 20.15 -17.43 8.26
N SER A 276 20.85 -16.77 7.31
CA SER A 276 22.17 -16.17 7.55
C SER A 276 22.16 -15.08 8.63
N ILE A 277 21.03 -14.40 8.81
CA ILE A 277 20.81 -13.42 9.88
C ILE A 277 19.96 -13.96 11.05
N GLN A 278 19.83 -15.28 11.15
CA GLN A 278 19.19 -15.98 12.27
C GLN A 278 17.69 -15.71 12.44
N PHE A 279 16.92 -15.63 11.33
CA PHE A 279 15.45 -15.67 11.40
C PHE A 279 14.92 -17.10 11.39
N ASP A 280 13.97 -17.38 12.28
CA ASP A 280 13.19 -18.63 12.27
C ASP A 280 11.98 -18.47 11.34
N LEU A 281 11.91 -19.31 10.30
CA LEU A 281 10.85 -19.28 9.29
C LEU A 281 9.79 -20.37 9.52
N SER A 282 9.86 -21.12 10.61
CA SER A 282 8.99 -22.28 10.89
C SER A 282 7.50 -21.92 11.01
N LYS A 283 7.18 -20.65 11.33
CA LYS A 283 5.81 -20.13 11.45
C LYS A 283 5.25 -19.57 10.14
N ILE A 284 6.02 -19.60 9.05
CA ILE A 284 5.62 -19.07 7.76
C ILE A 284 5.25 -20.22 6.82
N ASN A 285 4.01 -20.22 6.37
CA ASN A 285 3.55 -21.17 5.35
C ASN A 285 3.72 -20.54 3.96
N PHE A 286 4.66 -21.08 3.17
CA PHE A 286 4.92 -20.65 1.80
C PHE A 286 4.06 -21.44 0.81
N ASP A 287 3.03 -20.81 0.27
CA ASP A 287 2.16 -21.34 -0.77
C ASP A 287 2.65 -20.86 -2.14
N VAL A 288 3.46 -21.69 -2.79
CA VAL A 288 4.21 -21.33 -4.01
C VAL A 288 3.81 -22.13 -5.26
N ASP A 289 2.84 -23.03 -5.16
CA ASP A 289 2.41 -23.80 -6.32
C ASP A 289 1.57 -22.96 -7.32
N ASN A 290 1.56 -23.38 -8.60
CA ASN A 290 0.92 -22.66 -9.69
C ASN A 290 -0.51 -23.14 -9.99
N ARG A 291 -1.41 -23.14 -8.99
CA ARG A 291 -2.83 -23.50 -9.18
C ARG A 291 -3.53 -22.55 -10.13
N LYS A 292 -4.44 -23.11 -10.93
CA LYS A 292 -5.15 -22.37 -12.01
C LYS A 292 -5.88 -21.10 -11.52
N ASN A 293 -6.53 -21.18 -10.37
CA ASN A 293 -7.37 -20.08 -9.84
C ASN A 293 -6.64 -19.22 -8.80
N LYS A 294 -5.36 -19.48 -8.57
CA LYS A 294 -4.54 -18.71 -7.64
C LYS A 294 -4.33 -17.30 -8.14
N TYR A 295 -4.42 -16.34 -7.24
CA TYR A 295 -4.19 -14.93 -7.55
C TYR A 295 -2.76 -14.71 -8.07
N PRO A 296 -2.57 -13.92 -9.13
CA PRO A 296 -1.27 -13.82 -9.79
C PRO A 296 -0.24 -12.99 -9.02
N SER A 297 -0.68 -12.03 -8.20
CA SER A 297 0.25 -11.19 -7.43
C SER A 297 0.63 -11.86 -6.12
N PRO A 298 1.89 -11.71 -5.65
CA PRO A 298 2.30 -12.12 -4.32
C PRO A 298 1.46 -11.43 -3.23
N ILE A 299 1.17 -12.11 -2.13
CA ILE A 299 0.43 -11.57 -0.96
C ILE A 299 0.86 -12.30 0.30
N CYS A 300 1.05 -11.55 1.40
CA CYS A 300 1.22 -12.10 2.73
C CYS A 300 -0.07 -11.97 3.55
N PHE A 301 -0.54 -13.08 4.11
CA PHE A 301 -1.71 -13.14 4.98
C PHE A 301 -1.31 -13.31 6.44
N PHE A 302 -1.74 -12.41 7.29
CA PHE A 302 -1.58 -12.46 8.74
C PHE A 302 -2.80 -13.18 9.34
N VAL A 303 -2.86 -14.49 9.19
CA VAL A 303 -4.04 -15.26 9.64
C VAL A 303 -4.11 -15.26 11.17
N GLN A 304 -3.03 -15.65 11.84
CA GLN A 304 -2.93 -15.60 13.30
C GLN A 304 -1.53 -15.14 13.73
N VAL A 305 -1.40 -13.87 14.10
CA VAL A 305 -0.12 -13.28 14.54
C VAL A 305 0.23 -13.73 15.96
N PRO A 306 1.45 -14.22 16.21
CA PRO A 306 2.56 -14.46 15.27
C PRO A 306 2.66 -15.91 14.75
N ASN A 307 1.63 -16.75 14.84
CA ASN A 307 1.73 -18.21 14.74
C ASN A 307 1.30 -18.82 13.40
N ASP A 308 0.44 -18.14 12.61
CA ASP A 308 0.00 -18.62 11.28
C ASP A 308 0.09 -17.45 10.30
N ILE A 309 1.21 -17.38 9.59
CA ILE A 309 1.48 -16.39 8.57
C ILE A 309 1.68 -17.14 7.25
N ARG A 310 0.97 -16.69 6.19
CA ARG A 310 0.96 -17.39 4.90
C ARG A 310 1.43 -16.46 3.80
N VAL A 311 2.49 -16.86 3.10
CA VAL A 311 3.02 -16.16 1.92
C VAL A 311 2.57 -16.91 0.67
N LEU A 312 1.77 -16.24 -0.13
CA LEU A 312 1.25 -16.75 -1.39
C LEU A 312 1.94 -16.04 -2.54
N TYR A 313 2.54 -16.79 -3.46
CA TYR A 313 2.92 -16.26 -4.75
C TYR A 313 2.85 -17.32 -5.85
N LYS A 314 2.69 -16.83 -7.08
CA LYS A 314 2.64 -17.63 -8.28
C LYS A 314 3.79 -17.23 -9.20
N THR A 315 4.54 -18.21 -9.69
CA THR A 315 5.69 -17.95 -10.56
C THR A 315 5.25 -17.49 -11.94
N GLU A 316 5.66 -16.30 -12.36
CA GLU A 316 5.33 -15.71 -13.67
C GLU A 316 6.56 -15.15 -14.40
N SER A 317 7.46 -14.44 -13.68
CA SER A 317 8.59 -13.72 -14.24
C SER A 317 9.76 -13.75 -13.25
N PRO A 318 10.91 -14.36 -13.59
CA PRO A 318 11.98 -14.66 -12.63
C PRO A 318 12.41 -13.50 -11.75
N TYR A 319 12.61 -12.32 -12.31
CA TYR A 319 13.06 -11.17 -11.52
C TYR A 319 11.96 -10.56 -10.65
N PHE A 320 10.75 -10.42 -11.20
CA PHE A 320 9.61 -9.93 -10.41
C PHE A 320 9.19 -10.92 -9.32
N ASP A 321 9.31 -12.22 -9.59
CA ASP A 321 9.05 -13.27 -8.61
C ASP A 321 10.06 -13.19 -7.44
N LEU A 322 11.33 -12.93 -7.75
CA LEU A 322 12.36 -12.72 -6.74
C LEU A 322 12.05 -11.49 -5.87
N GLN A 323 11.75 -10.34 -6.49
CA GLN A 323 11.37 -9.13 -5.77
C GLN A 323 10.12 -9.35 -4.90
N GLY A 324 9.07 -9.94 -5.48
CA GLY A 324 7.82 -10.21 -4.78
C GLY A 324 7.98 -11.21 -3.62
N CYS A 325 8.78 -12.26 -3.79
CA CYS A 325 9.05 -13.22 -2.72
C CYS A 325 9.77 -12.56 -1.54
N PHE A 326 10.78 -11.71 -1.80
CA PHE A 326 11.45 -10.94 -0.76
C PHE A 326 10.52 -9.95 -0.07
N HIS A 327 9.68 -9.25 -0.84
CA HIS A 327 8.70 -8.31 -0.32
C HIS A 327 7.73 -9.00 0.65
N GLU A 328 7.03 -10.05 0.21
CA GLU A 328 6.03 -10.73 1.03
C GLU A 328 6.66 -11.45 2.23
N THR A 329 7.89 -11.93 2.09
CA THR A 329 8.59 -12.52 3.23
C THR A 329 9.02 -11.45 4.24
N GLY A 330 9.26 -10.20 3.81
CA GLY A 330 9.47 -9.08 4.71
C GLY A 330 8.26 -8.80 5.61
N HIS A 331 7.05 -8.85 5.06
CA HIS A 331 5.82 -8.82 5.86
C HIS A 331 5.75 -10.01 6.83
N ALA A 332 6.07 -11.21 6.35
CA ALA A 332 5.96 -12.41 7.14
C ALA A 332 6.92 -12.43 8.35
N ILE A 333 8.19 -12.02 8.19
CA ILE A 333 9.12 -11.93 9.32
C ILE A 333 8.73 -10.84 10.32
N HIS A 334 8.12 -9.74 9.86
CA HIS A 334 7.55 -8.74 10.75
C HIS A 334 6.45 -9.38 11.60
N ALA A 335 5.44 -9.99 10.98
CA ALA A 335 4.30 -10.58 11.68
C ALA A 335 4.72 -11.70 12.65
N THR A 336 5.65 -12.59 12.25
CA THR A 336 6.13 -13.68 13.12
C THR A 336 7.00 -13.19 14.28
N SER A 337 7.54 -11.96 14.22
CA SER A 337 8.39 -11.37 15.26
C SER A 337 7.60 -10.56 16.29
N ILE A 338 6.32 -10.31 16.08
CA ILE A 338 5.47 -9.55 17.00
C ILE A 338 5.30 -10.33 18.32
N ASP A 339 5.45 -9.65 19.46
CA ASP A 339 5.29 -10.25 20.77
C ASP A 339 3.83 -10.71 21.00
N PRO A 340 3.59 -12.02 21.21
CA PRO A 340 2.24 -12.53 21.42
C PRO A 340 1.58 -12.03 22.70
N SER A 341 2.35 -11.48 23.64
CA SER A 341 1.83 -10.90 24.89
C SER A 341 1.23 -9.50 24.69
N LEU A 342 1.42 -8.87 23.53
CA LEU A 342 0.80 -7.59 23.21
C LEU A 342 -0.72 -7.75 23.13
N GLU A 343 -1.41 -6.68 23.50
CA GLU A 343 -2.83 -6.60 23.30
C GLU A 343 -3.19 -6.77 21.81
N TYR A 344 -4.36 -7.32 21.55
CA TYR A 344 -4.85 -7.68 20.21
C TYR A 344 -4.59 -6.58 19.16
N TRP A 345 -5.00 -5.35 19.43
CA TRP A 345 -4.84 -4.24 18.47
C TRP A 345 -3.38 -3.89 18.16
N ASN A 346 -2.45 -4.12 19.09
CA ASN A 346 -1.03 -3.89 18.86
C ASN A 346 -0.39 -4.99 18.00
N ARG A 347 -1.07 -6.14 17.87
CA ARG A 347 -0.62 -7.25 17.02
C ARG A 347 -1.14 -7.17 15.60
N TYR A 348 -2.31 -6.51 15.37
CA TYR A 348 -2.99 -6.55 14.07
C TYR A 348 -3.24 -5.17 13.45
N SER A 349 -3.20 -4.08 14.22
CA SER A 349 -3.67 -2.77 13.78
C SER A 349 -2.53 -1.76 13.64
N PHE A 350 -1.52 -2.09 12.88
CA PHE A 350 -0.46 -1.13 12.53
C PHE A 350 -0.78 -0.38 11.25
N SER A 351 -0.25 0.86 11.14
CA SER A 351 -0.42 1.65 9.94
C SER A 351 0.24 0.96 8.72
N MET A 352 -0.31 1.20 7.54
CA MET A 352 0.27 0.65 6.31
C MET A 352 1.69 1.19 6.06
N GLY A 353 1.97 2.43 6.50
CA GLY A 353 3.32 3.00 6.44
C GLY A 353 4.34 2.35 7.39
N ILE A 354 3.87 1.52 8.35
CA ILE A 354 4.71 0.63 9.17
C ILE A 354 4.78 -0.76 8.53
N ALA A 355 3.64 -1.29 8.07
CA ALA A 355 3.56 -2.62 7.49
C ALA A 355 4.54 -2.82 6.33
N GLU A 356 4.69 -1.79 5.48
CA GLU A 356 5.52 -1.84 4.28
C GLU A 356 7.03 -1.60 4.52
N ILE A 357 7.46 -1.27 5.75
CA ILE A 357 8.89 -0.97 5.99
C ILE A 357 9.77 -2.20 5.75
N PHE A 358 9.40 -3.32 6.34
CA PHE A 358 10.23 -4.53 6.33
C PHE A 358 10.12 -5.28 5.00
N SER A 359 8.97 -5.20 4.33
CA SER A 359 8.78 -5.73 2.98
C SER A 359 9.67 -5.00 1.98
N ILE A 360 9.65 -3.67 1.98
CA ILE A 360 10.50 -2.85 1.12
C ILE A 360 11.97 -3.01 1.49
N LEU A 361 12.32 -3.12 2.78
CA LEU A 361 13.71 -3.35 3.21
C LEU A 361 14.29 -4.62 2.59
N LEU A 362 13.56 -5.74 2.65
CA LEU A 362 14.05 -7.00 2.06
C LEU A 362 14.03 -6.94 0.52
N GLU A 363 12.97 -6.41 -0.09
CA GLU A 363 12.91 -6.23 -1.54
C GLU A 363 14.12 -5.44 -2.08
N ARG A 364 14.56 -4.40 -1.36
CA ARG A 364 15.73 -3.58 -1.74
C ARG A 364 17.02 -4.39 -1.86
N LEU A 365 17.18 -5.51 -1.16
CA LEU A 365 18.34 -6.39 -1.32
C LEU A 365 18.46 -6.89 -2.76
N THR A 366 17.34 -7.25 -3.39
CA THR A 366 17.33 -7.73 -4.79
C THR A 366 17.76 -6.67 -5.81
N LYS A 367 17.85 -5.41 -5.38
CA LYS A 367 18.27 -4.25 -6.18
C LYS A 367 19.68 -3.75 -5.79
N ASN A 368 20.30 -4.32 -4.76
CA ASN A 368 21.58 -3.89 -4.22
C ASN A 368 22.73 -4.59 -4.94
N SER A 369 23.69 -3.83 -5.52
CA SER A 369 24.81 -4.36 -6.29
C SER A 369 25.68 -5.35 -5.50
N ASN A 370 25.95 -5.08 -4.21
CA ASN A 370 26.74 -5.97 -3.36
C ASN A 370 26.00 -7.28 -3.05
N TYR A 371 24.65 -7.22 -2.92
CA TYR A 371 23.82 -8.40 -2.73
C TYR A 371 23.78 -9.25 -4.01
N LEU A 372 23.54 -8.61 -5.16
CA LEU A 372 23.56 -9.26 -6.48
C LEU A 372 24.86 -10.00 -6.73
N GLU A 373 25.99 -9.40 -6.35
CA GLU A 373 27.32 -10.03 -6.50
C GLU A 373 27.57 -11.16 -5.52
N SER A 374 27.32 -10.91 -4.22
CA SER A 374 27.79 -11.80 -3.14
C SER A 374 26.84 -12.94 -2.83
N VAL A 375 25.54 -12.77 -3.06
CA VAL A 375 24.49 -13.75 -2.75
C VAL A 375 23.93 -14.38 -4.02
N LEU A 376 23.53 -13.57 -5.01
CA LEU A 376 22.96 -14.08 -6.26
C LEU A 376 24.03 -14.41 -7.32
N GLU A 377 25.31 -14.23 -6.98
CA GLU A 377 26.47 -14.61 -7.80
C GLU A 377 26.50 -13.97 -9.21
N ILE A 378 25.86 -12.82 -9.39
CA ILE A 378 25.93 -12.05 -10.63
C ILE A 378 27.27 -11.32 -10.68
N LYS A 379 28.30 -11.96 -11.25
CA LYS A 379 29.70 -11.49 -11.20
C LYS A 379 30.02 -10.38 -12.20
N ASP A 380 29.27 -10.28 -13.31
CA ASP A 380 29.47 -9.24 -14.32
C ASP A 380 29.04 -7.88 -13.78
N GLU A 381 29.99 -6.97 -13.60
CA GLU A 381 29.75 -5.63 -13.06
C GLU A 381 28.87 -4.77 -13.98
N ASN A 382 29.02 -4.90 -15.31
CA ASN A 382 28.21 -4.15 -16.26
C ASN A 382 26.73 -4.57 -16.15
N VAL A 383 26.49 -5.86 -16.00
CA VAL A 383 25.13 -6.41 -15.79
C VAL A 383 24.53 -5.87 -14.49
N ARG A 384 25.30 -5.86 -13.39
CA ARG A 384 24.82 -5.32 -12.12
C ARG A 384 24.52 -3.82 -12.22
N ASN A 385 25.41 -3.04 -12.83
CA ASN A 385 25.23 -1.60 -12.99
C ASN A 385 24.01 -1.27 -13.85
N GLU A 386 23.80 -2.01 -14.94
CA GLU A 386 22.59 -1.86 -15.78
C GLU A 386 21.33 -2.22 -15.00
N LEU A 387 21.34 -3.31 -14.23
CA LEU A 387 20.19 -3.70 -13.40
C LEU A 387 19.87 -2.66 -12.32
N VAL A 388 20.89 -2.14 -11.64
CA VAL A 388 20.73 -1.07 -10.64
C VAL A 388 20.17 0.19 -11.30
N SER A 389 20.64 0.58 -12.48
CA SER A 389 20.13 1.73 -13.23
C SER A 389 18.65 1.56 -13.59
N ARG A 390 18.26 0.39 -14.09
CA ARG A 390 16.84 0.09 -14.40
C ARG A 390 15.95 0.08 -13.15
N ASN A 391 16.45 -0.44 -12.03
CA ASN A 391 15.75 -0.38 -10.76
C ASN A 391 15.54 1.07 -10.30
N LYS A 392 16.55 1.93 -10.40
CA LYS A 392 16.40 3.36 -10.09
C LYS A 392 15.37 4.04 -10.99
N PHE A 393 15.34 3.72 -12.28
CA PHE A 393 14.31 4.19 -13.19
C PHE A 393 12.90 3.75 -12.76
N MET A 394 12.74 2.48 -12.35
CA MET A 394 11.46 1.98 -11.82
C MET A 394 11.08 2.66 -10.50
N GLU A 395 12.02 2.95 -9.62
CA GLU A 395 11.75 3.73 -8.40
C GLU A 395 11.35 5.19 -8.71
N LEU A 396 11.92 5.81 -9.75
CA LEU A 396 11.48 7.13 -10.22
C LEU A 396 10.04 7.08 -10.75
N PHE A 397 9.68 6.04 -11.51
CA PHE A 397 8.30 5.81 -11.94
C PHE A 397 7.37 5.63 -10.74
N PHE A 398 7.75 4.77 -9.80
CA PHE A 398 7.02 4.54 -8.57
C PHE A 398 6.74 5.86 -7.81
N VAL A 399 7.77 6.68 -7.59
CA VAL A 399 7.63 7.96 -6.88
C VAL A 399 6.69 8.91 -7.63
N THR A 400 6.89 9.09 -8.93
CA THR A 400 6.10 10.06 -9.72
C THR A 400 4.63 9.62 -9.84
N PHE A 401 4.41 8.34 -10.11
CA PHE A 401 3.08 7.76 -10.27
C PHE A 401 2.31 7.76 -8.94
N TYR A 402 2.95 7.34 -7.85
CA TYR A 402 2.30 7.32 -6.54
C TYR A 402 2.16 8.71 -5.91
N THR A 403 2.98 9.67 -6.28
CA THR A 403 2.72 11.09 -5.96
C THR A 403 1.40 11.56 -6.54
N ALA A 404 1.17 11.33 -7.83
CA ALA A 404 -0.08 11.72 -8.49
C ALA A 404 -1.29 11.02 -7.86
N ASN A 405 -1.19 9.72 -7.64
CA ASN A 405 -2.22 8.90 -7.01
C ASN A 405 -2.56 9.35 -5.59
N SER A 406 -1.54 9.64 -4.77
CA SER A 406 -1.69 10.10 -3.39
C SER A 406 -2.39 11.45 -3.31
N LEU A 407 -1.97 12.40 -4.15
CA LEU A 407 -2.58 13.73 -4.22
C LEU A 407 -4.03 13.67 -4.68
N MET A 408 -4.34 12.84 -5.68
CA MET A 408 -5.72 12.65 -6.14
C MET A 408 -6.59 12.10 -5.02
N LYS A 409 -6.16 11.02 -4.34
CA LYS A 409 -6.93 10.39 -3.25
C LYS A 409 -7.13 11.33 -2.06
N ALA A 410 -6.09 12.08 -1.66
CA ALA A 410 -6.19 13.05 -0.58
C ALA A 410 -7.22 14.14 -0.89
N GLU A 411 -7.18 14.70 -2.11
CA GLU A 411 -8.15 15.71 -2.54
C GLU A 411 -9.56 15.13 -2.73
N TYR A 412 -9.68 13.87 -3.19
CA TYR A 412 -10.96 13.17 -3.30
C TYR A 412 -11.71 13.15 -1.96
N TRP A 413 -11.03 12.73 -0.89
CA TRP A 413 -11.64 12.68 0.44
C TRP A 413 -11.83 14.05 1.06
N ARG A 414 -10.85 14.96 0.90
CA ARG A 414 -10.89 16.28 1.50
C ARG A 414 -11.98 17.17 0.92
N LYS A 415 -12.15 17.17 -0.41
CA LYS A 415 -13.10 18.03 -1.11
C LYS A 415 -14.42 17.34 -1.44
N ASN A 416 -14.57 16.09 -1.07
CA ASN A 416 -15.74 15.28 -1.42
C ASN A 416 -16.04 15.28 -2.92
N LEU A 417 -15.02 14.99 -3.74
CA LEU A 417 -15.14 15.05 -5.20
C LEU A 417 -16.15 14.03 -5.72
N SER A 418 -16.80 14.37 -6.84
CA SER A 418 -17.52 13.39 -7.68
C SER A 418 -16.53 12.46 -8.40
N ILE A 419 -17.02 11.39 -9.00
CA ILE A 419 -16.19 10.51 -9.87
C ILE A 419 -15.64 11.29 -11.05
N GLU A 420 -16.46 12.15 -11.66
CA GLU A 420 -16.08 12.99 -12.80
C GLU A 420 -14.97 13.99 -12.43
N ASP A 421 -15.11 14.69 -11.31
CA ASP A 421 -14.07 15.61 -10.83
C ASP A 421 -12.77 14.88 -10.48
N ALA A 422 -12.89 13.68 -9.91
CA ALA A 422 -11.75 12.82 -9.62
C ALA A 422 -11.03 12.39 -10.92
N ASN A 423 -11.77 12.05 -11.99
CA ASN A 423 -11.20 11.71 -13.29
C ASN A 423 -10.41 12.90 -13.88
N VAL A 424 -11.00 14.11 -13.85
CA VAL A 424 -10.32 15.33 -14.33
C VAL A 424 -9.04 15.59 -13.53
N LEU A 425 -9.13 15.51 -12.21
CA LEU A 425 -7.97 15.72 -11.32
C LEU A 425 -6.89 14.67 -11.55
N TYR A 426 -7.29 13.39 -11.70
CA TYR A 426 -6.37 12.28 -11.90
C TYR A 426 -5.56 12.44 -13.19
N SER A 427 -6.23 12.67 -14.33
CA SER A 427 -5.56 12.91 -15.63
C SER A 427 -4.57 14.06 -15.54
N LYS A 428 -4.96 15.18 -14.90
CA LYS A 428 -4.08 16.33 -14.70
C LYS A 428 -2.83 15.98 -13.88
N LEU A 429 -3.00 15.28 -12.76
CA LEU A 429 -1.88 14.95 -11.87
C LEU A 429 -0.94 13.92 -12.50
N ILE A 430 -1.47 12.90 -13.17
CA ILE A 430 -0.63 11.92 -13.88
C ILE A 430 0.20 12.64 -14.95
N LYS A 431 -0.41 13.50 -15.77
CA LYS A 431 0.34 14.29 -16.75
C LYS A 431 1.40 15.17 -16.11
N GLU A 432 1.07 15.84 -14.99
CA GLU A 432 2.01 16.71 -14.29
C GLU A 432 3.24 15.97 -13.77
N TYR A 433 3.09 14.78 -13.20
CA TYR A 433 4.20 14.08 -12.55
C TYR A 433 4.89 13.07 -13.46
N THR A 434 4.16 12.36 -14.31
CA THR A 434 4.74 11.31 -15.18
C THR A 434 4.95 11.75 -16.62
N GLY A 435 4.20 12.72 -17.11
CA GLY A 435 4.18 13.11 -18.53
C GLY A 435 3.14 12.36 -19.37
N PHE A 436 2.58 11.25 -18.88
CA PHE A 436 1.59 10.48 -19.63
C PHE A 436 0.24 11.20 -19.75
N GLU A 437 -0.33 11.21 -20.95
CA GLU A 437 -1.70 11.65 -21.25
C GLU A 437 -2.72 10.57 -20.87
N MET A 438 -2.68 10.11 -19.61
CA MET A 438 -3.51 9.02 -19.13
C MET A 438 -4.99 9.42 -19.04
N PRO A 439 -5.94 8.61 -19.57
CA PRO A 439 -7.36 8.82 -19.34
C PRO A 439 -7.71 8.87 -17.86
N GLY A 440 -8.60 9.81 -17.50
CA GLY A 440 -8.93 10.05 -16.09
C GLY A 440 -9.51 8.83 -15.38
N GLU A 441 -10.29 8.04 -16.09
CA GLU A 441 -10.95 6.83 -15.57
C GLU A 441 -9.98 5.72 -15.17
N TYR A 442 -8.70 5.81 -15.54
CA TYR A 442 -7.70 4.77 -15.26
C TYR A 442 -7.54 4.47 -13.76
N TRP A 443 -7.74 5.46 -12.87
CA TRP A 443 -7.68 5.21 -11.43
C TRP A 443 -8.66 4.13 -10.96
N MET A 444 -9.82 3.99 -11.64
CA MET A 444 -10.80 2.94 -11.33
C MET A 444 -10.34 1.55 -11.81
N LEU A 445 -9.38 1.49 -12.72
CA LEU A 445 -8.73 0.26 -13.16
C LEU A 445 -7.53 -0.11 -12.28
N HIS A 446 -7.03 0.82 -11.47
CA HIS A 446 -5.90 0.55 -10.56
C HIS A 446 -6.30 -0.50 -9.51
N HIS A 447 -5.34 -1.32 -9.07
CA HIS A 447 -5.61 -2.42 -8.14
C HIS A 447 -5.86 -1.96 -6.69
N ILE A 448 -5.48 -0.73 -6.34
CA ILE A 448 -5.60 -0.17 -4.98
C ILE A 448 -6.58 1.00 -4.93
N LEU A 449 -6.50 1.95 -5.89
CA LEU A 449 -7.21 3.22 -5.78
C LEU A 449 -8.74 3.10 -5.62
N PRO A 450 -9.45 2.20 -6.32
CA PRO A 450 -10.90 2.05 -6.14
C PRO A 450 -11.27 1.23 -4.91
N ASP A 451 -10.33 0.51 -4.32
CA ASP A 451 -10.60 -0.46 -3.26
C ASP A 451 -10.20 0.08 -1.88
N GLU A 452 -9.05 0.77 -1.76
CA GLU A 452 -8.51 1.24 -0.50
C GLU A 452 -8.78 2.73 -0.23
N ILE A 453 -8.83 3.14 1.04
CA ILE A 453 -9.07 4.53 1.43
C ILE A 453 -7.86 5.41 1.07
N MET A 454 -6.72 5.19 1.72
CA MET A 454 -5.50 6.00 1.57
C MET A 454 -4.22 5.13 1.59
N TYR A 455 -4.25 3.95 0.96
CA TYR A 455 -3.10 3.03 0.99
C TYR A 455 -1.86 3.59 0.25
N VAL A 456 -2.07 4.26 -0.89
CA VAL A 456 -0.97 4.65 -1.80
C VAL A 456 0.10 5.53 -1.17
N PRO A 457 -0.23 6.58 -0.37
CA PRO A 457 0.82 7.37 0.27
C PRO A 457 1.69 6.57 1.25
N SER A 458 1.15 5.49 1.82
CA SER A 458 1.90 4.62 2.75
C SER A 458 3.11 3.96 2.11
N TYR A 459 3.05 3.62 0.82
CA TYR A 459 4.21 3.13 0.08
C TYR A 459 5.34 4.15 0.00
N LEU A 460 5.03 5.44 -0.21
CA LEU A 460 6.04 6.49 -0.25
C LEU A 460 6.66 6.72 1.13
N LEU A 461 5.85 6.72 2.19
CA LEU A 461 6.30 6.80 3.57
C LEU A 461 7.21 5.62 3.91
N ALA A 462 6.79 4.42 3.59
CA ALA A 462 7.54 3.21 3.88
C ALA A 462 8.84 3.09 3.07
N ALA A 463 8.86 3.54 1.81
CA ALA A 463 10.09 3.55 1.00
C ALA A 463 11.18 4.42 1.64
N VAL A 464 10.83 5.60 2.16
CA VAL A 464 11.77 6.46 2.87
C VAL A 464 12.20 5.83 4.19
N ARG A 465 11.26 5.31 4.98
CA ARG A 465 11.55 4.63 6.26
C ARG A 465 12.43 3.39 6.06
N ALA A 466 12.15 2.59 5.04
CA ALA A 466 12.97 1.42 4.71
C ALA A 466 14.40 1.81 4.30
N LYS A 467 14.57 2.91 3.55
CA LYS A 467 15.89 3.45 3.21
C LYS A 467 16.64 3.93 4.44
N GLU A 468 15.99 4.64 5.34
CA GLU A 468 16.61 5.09 6.60
C GLU A 468 17.01 3.91 7.49
N LEU A 469 16.15 2.86 7.55
CA LEU A 469 16.47 1.62 8.27
C LEU A 469 17.66 0.89 7.62
N ASP A 470 17.71 0.79 6.29
CA ASP A 470 18.84 0.19 5.56
C ASP A 470 20.15 0.90 5.89
N ILE A 471 20.18 2.24 5.86
CA ILE A 471 21.35 3.03 6.23
C ILE A 471 21.73 2.81 7.71
N TYR A 472 20.75 2.76 8.59
CA TYR A 472 20.99 2.47 10.00
C TYR A 472 21.64 1.10 10.20
N LEU A 473 21.16 0.06 9.49
CA LEU A 473 21.74 -1.28 9.54
C LEU A 473 23.15 -1.32 8.97
N GLN A 474 23.40 -0.63 7.85
CA GLN A 474 24.73 -0.50 7.27
C GLN A 474 25.74 0.15 8.23
N ASN A 475 25.35 1.24 8.87
CA ASN A 475 26.21 1.94 9.83
C ASN A 475 26.51 1.09 11.07
N LYS A 476 25.59 0.24 11.51
CA LYS A 476 25.71 -0.55 12.72
C LYS A 476 26.37 -1.91 12.51
N PHE A 477 26.12 -2.56 11.38
CA PHE A 477 26.48 -3.95 11.12
C PHE A 477 27.37 -4.13 9.88
N GLY A 478 27.67 -3.03 9.16
CA GLY A 478 28.46 -3.03 7.92
C GLY A 478 27.59 -3.06 6.66
N GLU A 479 28.19 -2.69 5.52
CA GLU A 479 27.49 -2.58 4.23
C GLU A 479 26.74 -3.84 3.80
N LYS A 480 27.24 -5.02 4.18
CA LYS A 480 26.63 -6.33 3.90
C LYS A 480 25.91 -6.88 5.13
N TRP A 481 25.06 -6.06 5.78
CA TRP A 481 24.38 -6.42 7.01
C TRP A 481 23.55 -7.73 6.91
N TRP A 482 23.15 -8.13 5.70
CA TRP A 482 22.34 -9.35 5.44
C TRP A 482 23.11 -10.67 5.62
N ILE A 483 24.40 -10.63 5.93
CA ILE A 483 25.21 -11.80 6.31
C ILE A 483 25.70 -11.73 7.76
N ASN A 484 25.27 -10.73 8.53
CA ASN A 484 25.68 -10.57 9.93
C ASN A 484 24.60 -11.17 10.85
N GLU A 485 24.96 -12.24 11.54
CA GLU A 485 24.04 -13.01 12.41
C GLU A 485 23.35 -12.18 13.51
N ASN A 486 23.95 -11.06 13.93
CA ASN A 486 23.36 -10.20 14.96
C ASN A 486 22.21 -9.32 14.45
N VAL A 487 22.05 -9.18 13.13
CA VAL A 487 21.03 -8.34 12.51
C VAL A 487 19.63 -8.87 12.79
N GLY A 488 19.42 -10.18 12.66
CA GLY A 488 18.10 -10.75 12.88
C GLY A 488 17.59 -10.54 14.31
N LYS A 489 18.48 -10.71 15.32
CA LYS A 489 18.12 -10.36 16.68
C LYS A 489 17.71 -8.90 16.83
N HIS A 490 18.45 -7.98 16.19
CA HIS A 490 18.18 -6.55 16.26
C HIS A 490 16.87 -6.18 15.55
N LEU A 491 16.61 -6.74 14.37
CA LEU A 491 15.36 -6.52 13.65
C LEU A 491 14.16 -7.06 14.45
N ARG A 492 14.26 -8.26 15.05
CA ARG A 492 13.21 -8.78 15.92
C ARG A 492 12.91 -7.87 17.11
N GLU A 493 13.94 -7.25 17.72
CA GLU A 493 13.74 -6.28 18.81
C GLU A 493 12.96 -5.03 18.35
N ILE A 494 13.09 -4.61 17.09
CA ILE A 494 12.29 -3.54 16.52
C ILE A 494 10.86 -4.03 16.23
N MET A 495 10.73 -5.16 15.55
CA MET A 495 9.47 -5.72 15.07
C MET A 495 8.54 -6.18 16.20
N LYS A 496 9.10 -6.65 17.33
CA LYS A 496 8.30 -7.21 18.44
C LYS A 496 7.28 -6.24 19.02
N SER A 497 7.48 -4.94 18.83
CA SER A 497 6.57 -3.91 19.31
C SER A 497 5.27 -3.80 18.52
N GLY A 498 5.12 -4.50 17.38
CA GLY A 498 3.93 -4.45 16.55
C GLY A 498 3.54 -3.02 16.15
N ALA A 499 2.31 -2.63 16.43
CA ALA A 499 1.82 -1.27 16.14
C ALA A 499 2.51 -0.16 16.94
N LYS A 500 3.24 -0.51 18.03
CA LYS A 500 3.97 0.45 18.88
C LYS A 500 5.41 0.69 18.42
N ILE A 501 5.77 0.37 17.19
CA ILE A 501 7.13 0.65 16.69
C ILE A 501 7.43 2.15 16.79
N GLU A 502 8.50 2.48 17.53
CA GLU A 502 8.99 3.85 17.68
C GLU A 502 9.82 4.23 16.44
N LEU A 503 9.15 4.80 15.44
CA LEU A 503 9.78 5.17 14.16
C LEU A 503 10.83 6.28 14.33
N GLU A 504 10.69 7.15 15.34
CA GLU A 504 11.59 8.27 15.60
C GLU A 504 13.04 7.83 15.87
N ARG A 505 13.26 6.57 16.23
CA ARG A 505 14.60 6.02 16.49
C ARG A 505 15.46 5.93 15.22
N PHE A 506 14.83 5.77 14.06
CA PHE A 506 15.54 5.58 12.77
C PHE A 506 14.89 6.29 11.59
N SER A 507 13.73 6.89 11.75
CA SER A 507 13.03 7.58 10.68
C SER A 507 12.63 8.99 11.07
N LYS A 508 13.13 9.96 10.30
CA LYS A 508 12.76 11.38 10.38
C LYS A 508 11.83 11.82 9.26
N LEU A 509 11.40 10.88 8.41
CA LEU A 509 10.69 11.15 7.15
C LEU A 509 11.44 12.15 6.23
N ASP A 510 12.75 12.09 6.26
CA ASP A 510 13.58 12.86 5.33
C ASP A 510 13.75 12.09 4.01
N SER A 511 13.03 12.49 2.99
CA SER A 511 13.09 11.87 1.68
C SER A 511 14.40 12.11 0.92
N SER A 512 15.28 13.01 1.40
CA SER A 512 16.47 13.46 0.67
C SER A 512 17.44 12.32 0.34
N LEU A 513 17.68 11.40 1.27
CA LEU A 513 18.56 10.25 1.07
C LEU A 513 18.00 9.26 0.04
N PHE A 514 16.71 8.97 0.11
CA PHE A 514 16.03 8.09 -0.84
C PHE A 514 15.99 8.73 -2.24
N ILE A 515 15.59 9.99 -2.34
CA ILE A 515 15.54 10.71 -3.62
C ILE A 515 16.93 10.84 -4.25
N LYS A 516 17.96 11.20 -3.46
CA LYS A 516 19.34 11.28 -3.95
C LYS A 516 19.83 9.95 -4.55
N GLU A 517 19.47 8.83 -3.93
CA GLU A 517 19.84 7.52 -4.46
C GLU A 517 19.21 7.25 -5.82
N ILE A 518 17.90 7.49 -5.97
CA ILE A 518 17.18 7.13 -7.19
C ILE A 518 17.43 8.09 -8.37
N ILE A 519 17.81 9.35 -8.11
CA ILE A 519 18.16 10.31 -9.18
C ILE A 519 19.60 10.19 -9.67
N SER A 520 20.45 9.45 -8.98
CA SER A 520 21.85 9.22 -9.38
C SER A 520 21.97 8.11 -10.44
N ILE A 521 21.25 8.28 -11.56
CA ILE A 521 21.24 7.32 -12.69
C ILE A 521 22.45 7.57 -13.59
#